data_648d942db2c1af1e5cd432357947de22
#
_entry.id   648d942db2c1af1e5cd432357947de22
#
_cell.length_a   1.000
_cell.length_b   1.000
_cell.length_c   1.000
_cell.angle_alpha   90.00
_cell.angle_beta   90.00
_cell.angle_gamma   90.00
#
_symmetry.space_group_name_H-M   'P 1'
#
loop_
_entity.id
_entity.type
_entity.pdbx_description
1 polymer ?
#
loop_
_entity_poly.entity_id
_entity_poly.type
_entity_poly.pdbx_seq_one_letter_code
_entity_poly.pdbx_strand_id
1 'polypeptide(L)'
;GSNLRYTTAHERSMLQAKQEGLGRPSATRAALIPIRKTAEWWAMAQDERRSVYERGSHLSIGLDYLPGVARKLYHARDHGEPFDFLTWFEFAPEQEAAFDHMLDRLRACAEWDYVDREVDIRLTRASA
;
A
#
# COMPACT_ATOMS: atom_id res chain seq x y z
N GLY A 1 -6.16 9.65 9.16
CA GLY A 1 -5.85 10.34 7.92
C GLY A 1 -4.94 9.54 7.02
N SER A 2 -4.64 10.08 5.86
CA SER A 2 -3.68 9.46 4.94
C SER A 2 -2.46 10.35 4.79
N ASN A 3 -1.32 9.74 4.62
CA ASN A 3 -0.09 10.46 4.33
C ASN A 3 0.94 9.56 3.67
N LEU A 4 2.06 10.15 3.22
CA LEU A 4 3.17 9.48 2.57
C LEU A 4 4.40 9.57 3.48
N ARG A 5 4.31 8.95 4.66
CA ARG A 5 5.25 9.07 5.77
C ARG A 5 6.71 8.88 5.37
N TYR A 6 6.98 7.91 4.48
CA TYR A 6 8.34 7.55 4.09
C TYR A 6 8.70 7.99 2.68
N THR A 7 7.94 8.95 2.12
CA THR A 7 8.05 9.37 0.73
C THR A 7 8.64 10.78 0.66
N THR A 8 9.62 10.99 -0.24
CA THR A 8 10.16 12.32 -0.50
C THR A 8 9.17 13.16 -1.32
N ALA A 9 9.39 14.48 -1.37
CA ALA A 9 8.56 15.38 -2.18
C ALA A 9 8.55 14.99 -3.66
N HIS A 10 9.72 14.59 -4.19
CA HIS A 10 9.83 14.14 -5.59
C HIS A 10 9.01 12.87 -5.83
N GLU A 11 9.15 11.89 -4.93
CA GLU A 11 8.39 10.64 -5.03
C GLU A 11 6.89 10.88 -4.92
N ARG A 12 6.48 11.82 -4.07
CA ARG A 12 5.08 12.21 -3.94
C ARG A 12 4.55 12.78 -5.25
N SER A 13 5.31 13.64 -5.92
CA SER A 13 4.94 14.18 -7.23
C SER A 13 4.79 13.09 -8.27
N MET A 14 5.69 12.11 -8.29
CA MET A 14 5.60 10.97 -9.21
C MET A 14 4.36 10.14 -8.97
N LEU A 15 4.03 9.86 -7.71
CA LEU A 15 2.82 9.12 -7.36
C LEU A 15 1.57 9.87 -7.79
N GLN A 16 1.49 11.17 -7.53
CA GLN A 16 0.34 11.99 -7.92
C GLN A 16 0.18 12.05 -9.44
N ALA A 17 1.28 12.08 -10.18
CA ALA A 17 1.24 12.14 -11.64
C ALA A 17 0.76 10.83 -12.27
N LYS A 18 1.02 9.68 -11.64
CA LYS A 18 0.69 8.36 -12.19
C LYS A 18 -0.57 7.74 -11.62
N GLN A 19 -0.95 8.11 -10.39
CA GLN A 19 -2.05 7.47 -9.70
C GLN A 19 -3.40 7.92 -10.24
N GLU A 20 -4.25 6.95 -10.58
CA GLU A 20 -5.64 7.20 -10.89
C GLU A 20 -6.42 7.43 -9.59
N GLY A 21 -7.48 8.23 -9.68
CA GLY A 21 -8.33 8.51 -8.53
C GLY A 21 -9.19 7.31 -8.13
N LEU A 22 -9.67 7.35 -6.89
CA LEU A 22 -10.67 6.41 -6.42
C LEU A 22 -12.03 6.70 -7.05
N GLY A 23 -12.90 5.70 -7.07
CA GLY A 23 -14.28 5.86 -7.55
C GLY A 23 -14.46 5.77 -9.05
N ARG A 24 -13.45 5.31 -9.79
CA ARG A 24 -13.60 5.09 -11.24
C ARG A 24 -14.70 4.04 -11.52
N PRO A 25 -15.61 4.29 -12.47
CA PRO A 25 -16.67 3.33 -12.78
C PRO A 25 -16.17 1.94 -13.17
N SER A 26 -15.03 1.86 -13.88
CA SER A 26 -14.44 0.58 -14.30
C SER A 26 -13.75 -0.18 -13.18
N ALA A 27 -13.40 0.50 -12.09
CA ALA A 27 -12.72 -0.11 -10.95
C ALA A 27 -13.76 -0.69 -9.98
N THR A 28 -14.26 -1.87 -10.32
CA THR A 28 -15.34 -2.52 -9.55
C THR A 28 -14.82 -3.50 -8.50
N ARG A 29 -13.51 -3.68 -8.41
CA ARG A 29 -12.86 -4.52 -7.42
C ARG A 29 -12.11 -3.65 -6.42
N ALA A 30 -12.01 -4.15 -5.19
CA ALA A 30 -11.24 -3.46 -4.17
C ALA A 30 -10.55 -4.46 -3.25
N ALA A 31 -9.50 -4.00 -2.59
CA ALA A 31 -8.85 -4.76 -1.52
C ALA A 31 -8.58 -3.82 -0.35
N LEU A 32 -8.93 -4.28 0.84
CA LEU A 32 -8.53 -3.62 2.09
C LEU A 32 -7.47 -4.51 2.73
N ILE A 33 -6.28 -3.96 2.94
CA ILE A 33 -5.15 -4.72 3.47
C ILE A 33 -4.63 -4.05 4.74
N PRO A 34 -5.16 -4.45 5.91
CA PRO A 34 -4.60 -4.03 7.19
C PRO A 34 -3.26 -4.70 7.45
N ILE A 35 -2.30 -3.93 7.96
CA ILE A 35 -0.94 -4.41 8.24
C ILE A 35 -0.51 -3.94 9.62
N ARG A 36 0.10 -4.85 10.39
CA ARG A 36 0.77 -4.52 11.65
C ARG A 36 2.26 -4.79 11.50
N LYS A 37 3.06 -3.79 11.85
CA LYS A 37 4.52 -3.89 11.87
C LYS A 37 4.99 -4.42 13.22
N THR A 38 6.18 -5.02 13.23
CA THR A 38 6.79 -5.55 14.47
C THR A 38 7.25 -4.41 15.37
N ALA A 39 7.46 -4.74 16.66
CA ALA A 39 8.04 -3.79 17.60
C ALA A 39 9.44 -3.33 17.16
N GLU A 40 10.21 -4.21 16.51
CA GLU A 40 11.51 -3.88 15.96
C GLU A 40 11.45 -2.77 14.93
N TRP A 41 10.43 -2.78 14.07
CA TRP A 41 10.21 -1.72 13.09
C TRP A 41 10.05 -0.37 13.79
N TRP A 42 9.22 -0.31 14.82
CA TRP A 42 8.92 0.95 15.50
C TRP A 42 10.08 1.41 16.41
N ALA A 43 10.95 0.49 16.80
CA ALA A 43 12.15 0.83 17.57
C ALA A 43 13.24 1.47 16.71
N MET A 44 13.19 1.31 15.40
CA MET A 44 14.17 1.92 14.50
C MET A 44 13.92 3.42 14.37
N ALA A 45 15.01 4.16 14.12
CA ALA A 45 14.93 5.58 13.79
C ALA A 45 14.26 5.77 12.42
N GLN A 46 13.74 6.96 12.18
CA GLN A 46 13.01 7.27 10.94
C GLN A 46 13.86 7.00 9.69
N ASP A 47 15.13 7.37 9.72
CA ASP A 47 16.05 7.15 8.61
C ASP A 47 16.36 5.68 8.39
N GLU A 48 16.39 4.88 9.45
CA GLU A 48 16.57 3.43 9.34
C GLU A 48 15.37 2.79 8.67
N ARG A 49 14.15 3.18 9.05
CA ARG A 49 12.92 2.70 8.41
C ARG A 49 12.88 3.10 6.95
N ARG A 50 13.29 4.34 6.64
CA ARG A 50 13.37 4.81 5.25
C ARG A 50 14.37 3.96 4.45
N SER A 51 15.49 3.58 5.04
CA SER A 51 16.50 2.74 4.40
C SER A 51 15.95 1.35 4.05
N VAL A 52 15.20 0.74 4.97
CA VAL A 52 14.55 -0.56 4.71
C VAL A 52 13.54 -0.42 3.56
N TYR A 53 12.75 0.64 3.58
CA TYR A 53 11.78 0.94 2.53
C TYR A 53 12.44 1.07 1.16
N GLU A 54 13.57 1.78 1.07
CA GLU A 54 14.31 1.96 -0.17
C GLU A 54 14.94 0.65 -0.66
N ARG A 55 15.56 -0.12 0.24
CA ARG A 55 16.18 -1.41 -0.13
C ARG A 55 15.15 -2.39 -0.67
N GLY A 56 13.93 -2.35 -0.16
CA GLY A 56 12.84 -3.20 -0.62
C GLY A 56 12.23 -2.75 -1.94
N SER A 57 12.62 -1.57 -2.43
CA SER A 57 12.07 -0.99 -3.67
C SER A 57 10.55 -0.81 -3.63
N HIS A 58 9.98 -0.58 -2.45
CA HIS A 58 8.53 -0.51 -2.24
C HIS A 58 7.86 0.47 -3.20
N LEU A 59 8.38 1.70 -3.27
CA LEU A 59 7.81 2.73 -4.14
C LEU A 59 7.92 2.33 -5.62
N SER A 60 9.08 1.83 -6.03
CA SER A 60 9.32 1.41 -7.40
C SER A 60 8.37 0.29 -7.82
N ILE A 61 8.18 -0.69 -6.95
CA ILE A 61 7.22 -1.78 -7.19
C ILE A 61 5.81 -1.21 -7.37
N GLY A 62 5.39 -0.32 -6.48
CA GLY A 62 4.06 0.30 -6.57
C GLY A 62 3.87 1.08 -7.87
N LEU A 63 4.87 1.86 -8.28
CA LEU A 63 4.80 2.67 -9.49
C LEU A 63 4.67 1.82 -10.77
N ASP A 64 5.20 0.59 -10.78
CA ASP A 64 5.11 -0.30 -11.94
C ASP A 64 3.65 -0.68 -12.28
N TYR A 65 2.73 -0.60 -11.31
CA TYR A 65 1.34 -1.03 -11.48
C TYR A 65 0.36 0.13 -11.60
N LEU A 66 0.84 1.37 -11.49
CA LEU A 66 0.03 2.54 -11.76
C LEU A 66 0.02 2.82 -13.27
N PRO A 67 -1.08 3.38 -13.81
CA PRO A 67 -2.29 3.87 -13.12
C PRO A 67 -3.39 2.82 -12.93
N GLY A 68 -3.18 1.56 -13.29
CA GLY A 68 -4.23 0.53 -13.24
C GLY A 68 -4.82 0.30 -11.85
N VAL A 69 -4.02 0.52 -10.80
CA VAL A 69 -4.43 0.33 -9.41
C VAL A 69 -4.41 1.67 -8.69
N ALA A 70 -5.56 2.12 -8.21
CA ALA A 70 -5.66 3.30 -7.35
C ALA A 70 -5.54 2.86 -5.89
N ARG A 71 -4.88 3.67 -5.07
CA ARG A 71 -4.66 3.32 -3.66
C ARG A 71 -4.83 4.53 -2.75
N LYS A 72 -5.17 4.23 -1.50
CA LYS A 72 -5.15 5.21 -0.41
C LYS A 72 -4.66 4.53 0.86
N LEU A 73 -3.68 5.14 1.51
CA LEU A 73 -3.10 4.63 2.74
C LEU A 73 -3.60 5.44 3.93
N TYR A 74 -4.01 4.73 4.98
CA TYR A 74 -4.41 5.34 6.25
C TYR A 74 -3.47 4.86 7.34
N HIS A 75 -3.04 5.79 8.21
CA HIS A 75 -2.28 5.47 9.41
C HIS A 75 -3.26 5.24 10.56
N ALA A 76 -3.25 4.03 11.10
CA ALA A 76 -4.17 3.64 12.16
C ALA A 76 -3.49 3.47 13.53
N ARG A 77 -2.15 3.38 13.56
CA ARG A 77 -1.40 3.14 14.79
C ARG A 77 -1.66 4.20 15.86
N ASP A 78 -1.73 5.46 15.45
CA ASP A 78 -1.89 6.59 16.37
C ASP A 78 -3.31 6.65 16.97
N HIS A 79 -4.23 5.82 16.50
CA HIS A 79 -5.61 5.75 16.96
C HIS A 79 -5.87 4.54 17.87
N GLY A 80 -4.80 3.81 18.28
CA GLY A 80 -4.95 2.65 19.15
C GLY A 80 -5.56 1.43 18.48
N GLU A 81 -5.61 1.40 17.16
CA GLU A 81 -6.16 0.29 16.40
C GLU A 81 -5.21 -0.91 16.41
N PRO A 82 -5.73 -2.15 16.22
CA PRO A 82 -4.90 -3.36 16.22
C PRO A 82 -3.93 -3.44 15.04
N PHE A 83 -4.13 -2.62 14.01
CA PHE A 83 -3.25 -2.52 12.84
C PHE A 83 -2.65 -1.13 12.76
N ASP A 84 -1.43 -1.04 12.22
CA ASP A 84 -0.69 0.22 12.10
C ASP A 84 -1.07 0.96 10.83
N PHE A 85 -1.38 0.23 9.76
CA PHE A 85 -1.73 0.79 8.46
C PHE A 85 -2.95 0.09 7.89
N LEU A 86 -3.81 0.87 7.23
CA LEU A 86 -4.92 0.35 6.43
C LEU A 86 -4.72 0.86 5.01
N THR A 87 -4.50 -0.04 4.06
CA THR A 87 -4.37 0.36 2.66
C THR A 87 -5.60 -0.09 1.90
N TRP A 88 -6.21 0.85 1.19
CA TRP A 88 -7.35 0.60 0.32
C TRP A 88 -6.88 0.67 -1.12
N PHE A 89 -7.24 -0.34 -1.91
CA PHE A 89 -6.93 -0.41 -3.34
C PHE A 89 -8.21 -0.56 -4.13
N GLU A 90 -8.26 0.09 -5.31
CA GLU A 90 -9.35 -0.08 -6.26
C GLU A 90 -8.76 -0.37 -7.64
N PHE A 91 -9.36 -1.33 -8.34
CA PHE A 91 -8.88 -1.75 -9.66
C PHE A 91 -10.02 -2.39 -10.46
N ALA A 92 -9.84 -2.42 -11.79
CA ALA A 92 -10.76 -3.14 -12.65
C ALA A 92 -10.55 -4.65 -12.53
N PRO A 93 -11.57 -5.48 -12.80
CA PRO A 93 -11.41 -6.94 -12.70
C PRO A 93 -10.24 -7.49 -13.51
N GLU A 94 -9.98 -6.93 -14.69
CA GLU A 94 -8.87 -7.34 -15.55
C GLU A 94 -7.50 -7.00 -14.96
N GLN A 95 -7.43 -6.14 -13.97
CA GLN A 95 -6.19 -5.76 -13.29
C GLN A 95 -5.93 -6.58 -12.02
N GLU A 96 -6.85 -7.47 -11.65
CA GLU A 96 -6.70 -8.22 -10.39
C GLU A 96 -5.45 -9.13 -10.39
N ALA A 97 -5.15 -9.77 -11.50
CA ALA A 97 -3.96 -10.60 -11.61
C ALA A 97 -2.67 -9.76 -11.45
N ALA A 98 -2.65 -8.56 -12.04
CA ALA A 98 -1.53 -7.63 -11.88
C ALA A 98 -1.43 -7.15 -10.43
N PHE A 99 -2.55 -6.88 -9.79
CA PHE A 99 -2.59 -6.50 -8.37
C PHE A 99 -2.01 -7.60 -7.48
N ASP A 100 -2.41 -8.85 -7.71
CA ASP A 100 -1.89 -10.01 -6.97
C ASP A 100 -0.38 -10.14 -7.16
N HIS A 101 0.11 -9.93 -8.38
CA HIS A 101 1.54 -9.97 -8.67
C HIS A 101 2.30 -8.86 -7.93
N MET A 102 1.72 -7.65 -7.88
CA MET A 102 2.28 -6.54 -7.11
C MET A 102 2.42 -6.90 -5.64
N LEU A 103 1.38 -7.51 -5.03
CA LEU A 103 1.43 -7.93 -3.64
C LEU A 103 2.51 -8.97 -3.40
N ASP A 104 2.68 -9.93 -4.32
CA ASP A 104 3.71 -10.95 -4.19
C ASP A 104 5.10 -10.32 -4.19
N ARG A 105 5.33 -9.34 -5.05
CA ARG A 105 6.60 -8.61 -5.09
C ARG A 105 6.85 -7.82 -3.80
N LEU A 106 5.82 -7.15 -3.27
CA LEU A 106 5.92 -6.41 -2.01
C LEU A 106 6.21 -7.34 -0.84
N ARG A 107 5.52 -8.48 -0.79
CA ARG A 107 5.71 -9.47 0.27
C ARG A 107 7.09 -10.11 0.25
N ALA A 108 7.78 -10.07 -0.88
CA ALA A 108 9.13 -10.60 -1.03
C ALA A 108 10.22 -9.59 -0.65
N CYS A 109 9.87 -8.33 -0.40
CA CYS A 109 10.87 -7.30 -0.10
C CYS A 109 11.25 -7.29 1.39
N ALA A 110 12.40 -6.67 1.70
CA ALA A 110 12.95 -6.65 3.05
C ALA A 110 12.02 -5.99 4.07
N GLU A 111 11.20 -5.02 3.65
CA GLU A 111 10.24 -4.36 4.53
C GLU A 111 9.26 -5.36 5.14
N TRP A 112 8.92 -6.42 4.40
CA TRP A 112 7.95 -7.42 4.85
C TRP A 112 8.47 -8.29 5.99
N ASP A 113 9.79 -8.34 6.22
CA ASP A 113 10.36 -9.01 7.38
C ASP A 113 9.90 -8.38 8.70
N TYR A 114 9.42 -7.13 8.64
CA TYR A 114 8.91 -6.38 9.78
C TYR A 114 7.38 -6.33 9.85
N VAL A 115 6.70 -7.16 9.08
CA VAL A 115 5.24 -7.31 9.13
C VAL A 115 4.92 -8.55 9.94
N ASP A 116 4.26 -8.39 11.09
CA ASP A 116 3.88 -9.53 11.92
C ASP A 116 2.44 -9.97 11.70
N ARG A 117 1.63 -9.15 11.04
CA ARG A 117 0.26 -9.51 10.68
C ARG A 117 -0.20 -8.75 9.45
N GLU A 118 -0.81 -9.46 8.52
CA GLU A 118 -1.43 -8.90 7.34
C GLU A 118 -2.76 -9.61 7.11
N VAL A 119 -3.79 -8.84 6.75
CA VAL A 119 -5.08 -9.39 6.31
C VAL A 119 -5.33 -8.90 4.90
N ASP A 120 -5.94 -9.73 4.06
CA ASP A 120 -6.26 -9.41 2.66
C ASP A 120 -7.76 -9.61 2.47
N ILE A 121 -8.51 -8.51 2.42
CA ILE A 121 -9.97 -8.53 2.27
C ILE A 121 -10.30 -8.05 0.85
N ARG A 122 -10.89 -8.93 0.05
CA ARG A 122 -11.28 -8.62 -1.34
C ARG A 122 -12.75 -8.30 -1.41
N LEU A 123 -13.07 -7.29 -2.20
CA LEU A 123 -14.42 -6.75 -2.32
C LEU A 123 -14.78 -6.56 -3.78
N THR A 124 -16.06 -6.70 -4.09
CA THR A 124 -16.61 -6.42 -5.41
C THR A 124 -17.74 -5.42 -5.21
N ARG A 125 -17.76 -4.38 -6.05
CA ARG A 125 -18.83 -3.38 -6.00
C ARG A 125 -20.17 -4.04 -6.33
N ALA A 126 -21.17 -3.81 -5.51
CA ALA A 126 -22.50 -4.30 -5.76
C ALA A 126 -23.07 -3.65 -7.04
N SER A 127 -23.80 -4.43 -7.82
CA SER A 127 -24.51 -3.90 -8.98
C SER A 127 -25.62 -2.95 -8.50
N ALA A 128 -25.71 -1.82 -9.17
CA ALA A 128 -26.76 -0.86 -8.86
C ALA A 128 -28.12 -1.34 -9.41
#